data_4bb55bd70cc9050ca320b4c1aad0ebeb
#
_entry.id   4bb55bd70cc9050ca320b4c1aad0ebeb
#
_cell.length_a   1.000
_cell.length_b   1.000
_cell.length_c   1.000
_cell.angle_alpha   90.00
_cell.angle_beta   90.00
_cell.angle_gamma   90.00
#
_symmetry.space_group_name_H-M   'P 1'
#
loop_
_entity.id
_entity.type
_entity.pdbx_description
1 polymer ?
#
loop_
_entity_poly.entity_id
_entity_poly.type
_entity_poly.pdbx_seq_one_letter_code
_entity_poly.pdbx_strand_id
1 'polypeptide(L)'
;NGQTILDVAEESGIYIPHLCDHKDLQPIGHCRLCIVEVDGRRISIACKTPIKDGMSVKTENPEIVRTRKMTLELIIANHPRDCLTCVKDSECQLQEVSKYIGLDEDRLARLRTNIPDVPVDTSNPFFDRDLEKCILCGICVRTCEEIVGASAIDFSLRGIHSTISTF
;
A
#
# COMPACT_ATOMS: atom_id res chain seq x y z
N ASN A 1 -5.27 -23.66 -8.29
CA ASN A 1 -6.47 -23.58 -7.44
C ASN A 1 -6.09 -22.89 -6.12
N GLY A 2 -6.58 -21.70 -5.90
CA GLY A 2 -6.24 -20.83 -4.76
C GLY A 2 -5.56 -19.53 -5.15
N GLN A 3 -5.19 -19.34 -6.42
CA GLN A 3 -4.61 -18.06 -6.89
C GLN A 3 -5.65 -16.94 -6.87
N THR A 4 -5.15 -15.75 -6.59
CA THR A 4 -5.94 -14.51 -6.67
C THR A 4 -5.88 -13.89 -8.06
N ILE A 5 -6.72 -12.89 -8.30
CA ILE A 5 -6.65 -12.10 -9.53
C ILE A 5 -5.27 -11.42 -9.66
N LEU A 6 -4.68 -10.97 -8.55
CA LEU A 6 -3.37 -10.32 -8.56
C LEU A 6 -2.28 -11.31 -8.98
N ASP A 7 -2.25 -12.52 -8.41
CA ASP A 7 -1.26 -13.55 -8.76
C ASP A 7 -1.27 -13.86 -10.25
N VAL A 8 -2.47 -14.09 -10.81
CA VAL A 8 -2.61 -14.41 -12.25
C VAL A 8 -2.27 -13.23 -13.14
N ALA A 9 -2.57 -11.99 -12.72
CA ALA A 9 -2.20 -10.80 -13.46
C ALA A 9 -0.67 -10.66 -13.55
N GLU A 10 0.04 -10.87 -12.44
CA GLU A 10 1.50 -10.82 -12.37
C GLU A 10 2.14 -11.90 -13.23
N GLU A 11 1.68 -13.15 -13.15
CA GLU A 11 2.13 -14.27 -14.00
C GLU A 11 1.89 -14.00 -15.49
N SER A 12 0.86 -13.21 -15.81
CA SER A 12 0.52 -12.83 -17.18
C SER A 12 1.20 -11.54 -17.65
N GLY A 13 2.04 -10.92 -16.83
CA GLY A 13 2.70 -9.66 -17.12
C GLY A 13 1.78 -8.44 -17.12
N ILE A 14 0.61 -8.55 -16.48
CA ILE A 14 -0.37 -7.45 -16.35
C ILE A 14 -0.15 -6.76 -15.01
N TYR A 15 0.28 -5.51 -15.05
CA TYR A 15 0.52 -4.74 -13.85
C TYR A 15 -0.78 -4.25 -13.20
N ILE A 16 -0.97 -4.59 -11.92
CA ILE A 16 -2.02 -4.04 -11.05
C ILE A 16 -1.33 -3.35 -9.87
N PRO A 17 -1.48 -2.02 -9.68
CA PRO A 17 -0.78 -1.30 -8.62
C PRO A 17 -1.22 -1.78 -7.24
N HIS A 18 -0.25 -2.01 -6.36
CA HIS A 18 -0.47 -2.41 -4.97
C HIS A 18 0.71 -1.96 -4.09
N LEU A 19 0.54 -1.90 -2.77
CA LEU A 19 1.56 -1.51 -1.79
C LEU A 19 1.60 -2.44 -0.58
N CYS A 20 0.53 -3.18 -0.29
CA CYS A 20 0.44 -4.00 0.92
C CYS A 20 0.51 -5.49 0.64
N ASP A 21 0.56 -5.90 -0.61
CA ASP A 21 0.71 -7.30 -0.97
C ASP A 21 2.17 -7.74 -0.89
N HIS A 22 2.39 -9.00 -0.48
CA HIS A 22 3.71 -9.60 -0.42
C HIS A 22 3.56 -11.12 -0.54
N LYS A 23 4.39 -11.76 -1.37
CA LYS A 23 4.30 -13.17 -1.73
C LYS A 23 4.33 -14.17 -0.55
N ASP A 24 4.98 -13.79 0.54
CA ASP A 24 5.17 -14.65 1.72
C ASP A 24 4.14 -14.37 2.83
N LEU A 25 3.18 -13.47 2.61
CA LEU A 25 2.21 -13.03 3.61
C LEU A 25 0.78 -13.19 3.10
N GLN A 26 -0.15 -13.44 4.02
CA GLN A 26 -1.56 -13.49 3.67
C GLN A 26 -2.07 -12.12 3.20
N PRO A 27 -2.75 -12.01 2.05
CA PRO A 27 -3.22 -10.73 1.56
C PRO A 27 -4.35 -10.17 2.43
N ILE A 28 -4.22 -8.91 2.87
CA ILE A 28 -5.21 -8.23 3.71
C ILE A 28 -6.05 -7.19 2.96
N GLY A 29 -5.60 -6.77 1.77
CA GLY A 29 -6.29 -5.76 0.96
C GLY A 29 -6.30 -4.38 1.60
N HIS A 30 -5.28 -4.01 2.35
CA HIS A 30 -5.23 -2.80 3.16
C HIS A 30 -5.11 -1.53 2.33
N CYS A 31 -4.18 -1.46 1.38
CA CYS A 31 -3.90 -0.26 0.59
C CYS A 31 -4.99 0.12 -0.42
N ARG A 32 -5.87 -0.80 -0.80
CA ARG A 32 -6.99 -0.57 -1.75
C ARG A 32 -6.59 -0.11 -3.16
N LEU A 33 -5.33 -0.23 -3.54
CA LEU A 33 -4.85 0.16 -4.88
C LEU A 33 -5.09 -0.92 -5.94
N CYS A 34 -5.11 -2.20 -5.55
CA CYS A 34 -5.31 -3.33 -6.46
C CYS A 34 -6.78 -3.58 -6.83
N ILE A 35 -7.61 -2.53 -6.84
CA ILE A 35 -9.03 -2.66 -7.24
C ILE A 35 -9.15 -2.95 -8.73
N VAL A 36 -10.09 -3.83 -9.08
CA VAL A 36 -10.43 -4.24 -10.45
C VAL A 36 -11.95 -4.39 -10.60
N GLU A 37 -12.45 -4.30 -11.81
CA GLU A 37 -13.84 -4.63 -12.12
C GLU A 37 -13.94 -6.11 -12.49
N VAL A 38 -14.87 -6.81 -11.85
CA VAL A 38 -15.15 -8.23 -12.10
C VAL A 38 -16.54 -8.37 -12.69
N ASP A 39 -16.65 -9.07 -13.84
CA ASP A 39 -17.88 -9.40 -14.56
C ASP A 39 -18.75 -8.15 -14.89
N GLY A 40 -18.09 -7.02 -15.16
CA GLY A 40 -18.72 -5.78 -15.59
C GLY A 40 -19.60 -5.08 -14.53
N ARG A 41 -19.57 -5.52 -13.27
CA ARG A 41 -20.52 -5.02 -12.25
C ARG A 41 -19.93 -4.75 -10.88
N ARG A 42 -18.81 -5.37 -10.53
CA ARG A 42 -18.31 -5.34 -9.15
C ARG A 42 -16.87 -4.89 -9.07
N ILE A 43 -16.61 -3.84 -8.33
CA ILE A 43 -15.25 -3.48 -7.92
C ILE A 43 -14.80 -4.44 -6.82
N SER A 44 -13.69 -5.11 -7.06
CA SER A 44 -13.11 -6.11 -6.18
C SER A 44 -11.63 -5.80 -5.92
N ILE A 45 -11.07 -6.39 -4.87
CA ILE A 45 -9.67 -6.25 -4.48
C ILE A 45 -8.90 -7.44 -5.07
N ALA A 46 -8.04 -7.21 -6.04
CA ALA A 46 -7.37 -8.27 -6.79
C ALA A 46 -6.57 -9.22 -5.90
N CYS A 47 -5.83 -8.73 -4.91
CA CYS A 47 -5.02 -9.55 -4.01
C CYS A 47 -5.83 -10.48 -3.09
N LYS A 48 -7.15 -10.26 -2.94
CA LYS A 48 -8.02 -11.12 -2.09
C LYS A 48 -9.09 -11.87 -2.84
N THR A 49 -9.26 -11.60 -4.11
CA THR A 49 -10.33 -12.21 -4.90
C THR A 49 -9.80 -13.44 -5.63
N PRO A 50 -10.23 -14.66 -5.25
CA PRO A 50 -9.82 -15.86 -5.95
C PRO A 50 -10.37 -15.88 -7.38
N ILE A 51 -9.59 -16.38 -8.31
CA ILE A 51 -10.01 -16.57 -9.70
C ILE A 51 -11.06 -17.69 -9.82
N LYS A 52 -11.89 -17.58 -10.85
CA LYS A 52 -12.88 -18.59 -11.23
C LYS A 52 -12.92 -18.71 -12.75
N ASP A 53 -13.24 -19.90 -13.23
CA ASP A 53 -13.41 -20.14 -14.66
C ASP A 53 -14.48 -19.23 -15.25
N GLY A 54 -14.17 -18.63 -16.40
CA GLY A 54 -15.06 -17.71 -17.09
C GLY A 54 -15.15 -16.30 -16.50
N MET A 55 -14.38 -16.00 -15.44
CA MET A 55 -14.34 -14.65 -14.85
C MET A 55 -13.76 -13.64 -15.86
N SER A 56 -14.45 -12.52 -16.04
CA SER A 56 -13.95 -11.38 -16.80
C SER A 56 -13.43 -10.30 -15.86
N VAL A 57 -12.17 -9.89 -16.05
CA VAL A 57 -11.54 -8.87 -15.19
C VAL A 57 -11.08 -7.71 -16.04
N LYS A 58 -11.50 -6.49 -15.65
CA LYS A 58 -10.94 -5.25 -16.21
C LYS A 58 -10.08 -4.58 -15.16
N THR A 59 -8.83 -4.38 -15.50
CA THR A 59 -7.84 -3.73 -14.62
C THR A 59 -7.95 -2.22 -14.63
N GLU A 60 -8.58 -1.64 -15.64
CA GLU A 60 -8.75 -0.20 -15.80
C GLU A 60 -10.15 0.16 -16.34
N ASN A 61 -10.73 1.18 -15.76
CA ASN A 61 -11.86 1.95 -16.23
C ASN A 61 -11.84 3.33 -15.55
N PRO A 62 -12.66 4.32 -15.98
CA PRO A 62 -12.63 5.66 -15.39
C PRO A 62 -12.86 5.71 -13.87
N GLU A 63 -13.69 4.81 -13.34
CA GLU A 63 -13.97 4.72 -11.91
C GLU A 63 -12.77 4.16 -11.14
N ILE A 64 -12.15 3.08 -11.64
CA ILE A 64 -10.95 2.47 -11.05
C ILE A 64 -9.81 3.48 -11.03
N VAL A 65 -9.54 4.14 -12.16
CA VAL A 65 -8.46 5.15 -12.27
C VAL A 65 -8.67 6.28 -11.27
N ARG A 66 -9.89 6.84 -11.20
CA ARG A 66 -10.21 7.90 -10.24
C ARG A 66 -10.07 7.44 -8.78
N THR A 67 -10.54 6.24 -8.47
CA THR A 67 -10.48 5.70 -7.10
C THR A 67 -9.05 5.41 -6.67
N ARG A 68 -8.24 4.78 -7.55
CA ARG A 68 -6.81 4.56 -7.29
C ARG A 68 -6.06 5.87 -7.06
N LYS A 69 -6.32 6.88 -7.89
CA LYS A 69 -5.70 8.20 -7.76
C LYS A 69 -6.02 8.82 -6.39
N MET A 70 -7.31 8.87 -6.03
CA MET A 70 -7.72 9.40 -4.73
C MET A 70 -7.09 8.62 -3.56
N THR A 71 -7.08 7.30 -3.64
CA THR A 71 -6.50 6.43 -2.58
C THR A 71 -5.00 6.69 -2.42
N LEU A 72 -4.27 6.77 -3.53
CA LEU A 72 -2.84 7.04 -3.51
C LEU A 72 -2.54 8.45 -2.98
N GLU A 73 -3.32 9.45 -3.40
CA GLU A 73 -3.18 10.82 -2.91
C GLU A 73 -3.37 10.91 -1.38
N LEU A 74 -4.29 10.13 -0.80
CA LEU A 74 -4.46 10.04 0.65
C LEU A 74 -3.27 9.37 1.34
N ILE A 75 -2.69 8.33 0.75
CA ILE A 75 -1.50 7.65 1.29
C ILE A 75 -0.30 8.61 1.30
N ILE A 76 -0.14 9.38 0.22
CA ILE A 76 1.02 10.27 0.02
C ILE A 76 0.86 11.64 0.70
N ALA A 77 -0.35 12.06 1.03
CA ALA A 77 -0.62 13.44 1.46
C ALA A 77 0.32 13.95 2.55
N ASN A 78 0.66 13.11 3.51
CA ASN A 78 1.56 13.45 4.62
C ASN A 78 2.93 12.77 4.55
N HIS A 79 3.19 11.98 3.51
CA HIS A 79 4.49 11.34 3.32
C HIS A 79 5.56 12.40 2.96
N PRO A 80 6.77 12.35 3.54
CA PRO A 80 7.88 13.23 3.17
C PRO A 80 8.21 13.13 1.68
N ARG A 81 8.60 14.25 1.07
CA ARG A 81 8.90 14.33 -0.36
C ARG A 81 10.40 14.53 -0.64
N ASP A 82 11.21 14.09 0.30
CA ASP A 82 12.67 14.13 0.27
C ASP A 82 13.28 12.89 -0.43
N CYS A 83 12.65 12.44 -1.52
CA CYS A 83 13.00 11.20 -2.21
C CYS A 83 14.50 11.08 -2.53
N LEU A 84 15.14 12.17 -2.94
CA LEU A 84 16.57 12.19 -3.31
C LEU A 84 17.51 11.86 -2.13
N THR A 85 17.05 12.03 -0.89
CA THR A 85 17.81 11.72 0.33
C THR A 85 17.27 10.49 1.07
N CYS A 86 16.21 9.91 0.53
CA CYS A 86 15.56 8.73 1.12
C CYS A 86 16.39 7.46 0.84
N VAL A 87 16.56 6.61 1.86
CA VAL A 87 17.25 5.31 1.75
C VAL A 87 16.57 4.34 0.79
N LYS A 88 15.31 4.60 0.40
CA LYS A 88 14.53 3.81 -0.56
C LYS A 88 14.52 4.42 -1.97
N ASP A 89 15.25 5.49 -2.21
CA ASP A 89 15.33 6.05 -3.56
C ASP A 89 15.79 4.99 -4.56
N SER A 90 15.25 5.02 -5.77
CA SER A 90 15.44 4.03 -6.85
C SER A 90 14.84 2.62 -6.62
N GLU A 91 14.49 2.22 -5.39
CA GLU A 91 13.85 0.93 -5.06
C GLU A 91 12.53 1.12 -4.32
N CYS A 92 11.86 2.24 -4.53
CA CYS A 92 10.65 2.62 -3.80
C CYS A 92 9.38 2.25 -4.58
N GLN A 93 8.67 1.22 -4.12
CA GLN A 93 7.38 0.81 -4.70
C GLN A 93 6.35 1.95 -4.70
N LEU A 94 6.38 2.84 -3.70
CA LEU A 94 5.51 4.01 -3.66
C LEU A 94 5.78 4.97 -4.83
N GLN A 95 7.05 5.19 -5.20
CA GLN A 95 7.42 6.00 -6.36
C GLN A 95 6.94 5.36 -7.67
N GLU A 96 7.11 4.04 -7.82
CA GLU A 96 6.66 3.30 -9.01
C GLU A 96 5.14 3.40 -9.18
N VAL A 97 4.39 3.13 -8.12
CA VAL A 97 2.93 3.24 -8.11
C VAL A 97 2.48 4.68 -8.39
N SER A 98 3.19 5.67 -7.83
CA SER A 98 2.89 7.10 -8.05
C SER A 98 3.11 7.52 -9.50
N LYS A 99 4.18 7.02 -10.12
CA LYS A 99 4.47 7.25 -11.53
C LYS A 99 3.42 6.62 -12.44
N TYR A 100 2.97 5.41 -12.11
CA TYR A 100 1.96 4.69 -12.87
C TYR A 100 0.58 5.36 -12.82
N ILE A 101 0.11 5.72 -11.62
CA ILE A 101 -1.24 6.28 -11.41
C ILE A 101 -1.29 7.76 -11.78
N GLY A 102 -0.18 8.50 -11.63
CA GLY A 102 -0.13 9.95 -11.77
C GLY A 102 -0.75 10.68 -10.56
N LEU A 103 -0.07 11.70 -10.09
CA LEU A 103 -0.48 12.51 -8.95
C LEU A 103 -1.00 13.89 -9.41
N ASP A 104 -1.86 14.48 -8.60
CA ASP A 104 -2.32 15.85 -8.72
C ASP A 104 -1.74 16.68 -7.58
N GLU A 105 -0.76 17.48 -7.88
CA GLU A 105 -0.01 18.27 -6.88
C GLU A 105 -0.90 19.27 -6.15
N ASP A 106 -1.86 19.88 -6.84
CA ASP A 106 -2.79 20.84 -6.23
C ASP A 106 -3.74 20.15 -5.25
N ARG A 107 -4.15 18.91 -5.56
CA ARG A 107 -4.94 18.09 -4.64
C ARG A 107 -4.12 17.64 -3.45
N LEU A 108 -2.89 17.18 -3.67
CA LEU A 108 -2.00 16.78 -2.58
C LEU A 108 -1.75 17.92 -1.60
N ALA A 109 -1.52 19.14 -2.10
CA ALA A 109 -1.35 20.31 -1.26
C ALA A 109 -2.58 20.60 -0.37
N ARG A 110 -3.81 20.36 -0.90
CA ARG A 110 -5.05 20.52 -0.14
C ARG A 110 -5.32 19.38 0.86
N LEU A 111 -4.83 18.18 0.58
CA LEU A 111 -5.02 17.01 1.44
C LEU A 111 -4.00 16.97 2.59
N ARG A 112 -2.89 17.68 2.45
CA ARG A 112 -1.84 17.72 3.45
C ARG A 112 -2.36 18.28 4.77
N THR A 113 -2.12 17.55 5.85
CA THR A 113 -2.49 17.97 7.21
C THR A 113 -1.22 18.28 8.00
N ASN A 114 -1.32 19.23 8.93
CA ASN A 114 -0.21 19.53 9.81
C ASN A 114 -0.14 18.48 10.93
N ILE A 115 0.52 17.37 10.65
CA ILE A 115 0.81 16.33 11.65
C ILE A 115 2.12 16.74 12.33
N PRO A 116 2.19 16.70 13.66
CA PRO A 116 3.45 16.95 14.38
C PRO A 116 4.55 15.99 13.91
N ASP A 117 5.76 16.52 13.78
CA ASP A 117 6.94 15.72 13.44
C ASP A 117 7.13 14.62 14.47
N VAL A 118 7.38 13.41 14.00
CA VAL A 118 7.70 12.26 14.84
C VAL A 118 9.20 12.05 14.79
N PRO A 119 9.91 12.14 15.92
CA PRO A 119 11.35 11.93 15.91
C PRO A 119 11.70 10.52 15.47
N VAL A 120 12.80 10.40 14.74
CA VAL A 120 13.34 9.10 14.33
C VAL A 120 13.70 8.31 15.61
N ASP A 121 13.20 7.10 15.69
CA ASP A 121 13.49 6.20 16.81
C ASP A 121 14.81 5.46 16.54
N THR A 122 15.84 5.85 17.28
CA THR A 122 17.21 5.29 17.23
C THR A 122 17.51 4.38 18.43
N SER A 123 16.48 3.92 19.14
CA SER A 123 16.66 3.09 20.35
C SER A 123 17.22 1.69 20.06
N ASN A 124 17.03 1.20 18.82
CA ASN A 124 17.56 -0.11 18.43
C ASN A 124 18.98 0.04 17.85
N PRO A 125 19.97 -0.79 18.30
CA PRO A 125 21.36 -0.67 17.83
C PRO A 125 21.57 -1.14 16.38
N PHE A 126 20.59 -1.79 15.75
CA PHE A 126 20.73 -2.39 14.41
C PHE A 126 19.97 -1.63 13.32
N PHE A 127 19.00 -0.78 13.66
CA PHE A 127 18.23 -0.01 12.71
C PHE A 127 17.59 1.23 13.34
N ASP A 128 17.40 2.25 12.54
CA ASP A 128 16.61 3.43 12.88
C ASP A 128 15.19 3.27 12.32
N ARG A 129 14.20 3.72 13.07
CA ARG A 129 12.78 3.68 12.66
C ARG A 129 12.25 5.08 12.44
N ASP A 130 12.06 5.43 11.17
CA ASP A 130 11.48 6.69 10.74
C ASP A 130 9.98 6.49 10.43
N LEU A 131 9.12 6.87 11.36
CA LEU A 131 7.68 6.70 11.23
C LEU A 131 7.03 7.69 10.26
N GLU A 132 7.67 8.81 9.94
CA GLU A 132 7.17 9.74 8.93
C GLU A 132 7.20 9.12 7.53
N LYS A 133 8.16 8.23 7.27
CA LYS A 133 8.28 7.47 6.01
C LYS A 133 7.37 6.25 5.93
N CYS A 134 6.59 5.98 6.98
CA CYS A 134 5.68 4.85 7.02
C CYS A 134 4.43 5.10 6.20
N ILE A 135 4.16 4.23 5.22
CA ILE A 135 2.93 4.26 4.40
C ILE A 135 1.81 3.37 4.96
N LEU A 136 1.96 2.86 6.16
CA LEU A 136 1.00 1.99 6.84
C LEU A 136 0.60 0.74 6.03
N CYS A 137 1.49 0.17 5.24
CA CYS A 137 1.19 -1.02 4.42
C CYS A 137 0.94 -2.30 5.25
N GLY A 138 1.39 -2.32 6.51
CA GLY A 138 1.21 -3.45 7.43
C GLY A 138 2.07 -4.69 7.12
N ILE A 139 3.04 -4.60 6.21
CA ILE A 139 3.94 -5.72 5.90
C ILE A 139 4.74 -6.12 7.13
N CYS A 140 5.33 -5.15 7.85
CA CYS A 140 6.11 -5.43 9.07
C CYS A 140 5.26 -6.07 10.17
N VAL A 141 4.03 -5.61 10.38
CA VAL A 141 3.08 -6.18 11.35
C VAL A 141 2.82 -7.64 11.02
N ARG A 142 2.41 -7.92 9.79
CA ARG A 142 2.12 -9.30 9.35
C ARG A 142 3.37 -10.19 9.35
N THR A 143 4.52 -9.65 9.00
CA THR A 143 5.78 -10.41 9.10
C THR A 143 6.04 -10.81 10.55
N CYS A 144 5.82 -9.90 11.50
CA CYS A 144 6.00 -10.18 12.92
C CYS A 144 4.98 -11.23 13.42
N GLU A 145 3.75 -11.19 12.93
CA GLU A 145 2.70 -12.13 13.32
C GLU A 145 2.82 -13.48 12.61
N GLU A 146 2.85 -13.49 11.26
CA GLU A 146 2.69 -14.69 10.44
C GLU A 146 4.00 -15.48 10.28
N ILE A 147 5.16 -14.79 10.22
CA ILE A 147 6.47 -15.42 9.97
C ILE A 147 7.24 -15.58 11.27
N VAL A 148 7.35 -14.51 12.06
CA VAL A 148 8.13 -14.54 13.31
C VAL A 148 7.31 -15.14 14.46
N GLY A 149 5.98 -14.98 14.46
CA GLY A 149 5.08 -15.48 15.49
C GLY A 149 5.15 -14.70 16.81
N ALA A 150 5.80 -13.52 16.82
CA ALA A 150 6.00 -12.75 18.03
C ALA A 150 4.87 -11.76 18.33
N SER A 151 4.17 -11.27 17.30
CA SER A 151 3.10 -10.25 17.39
C SER A 151 3.50 -9.04 18.27
N ALA A 152 4.79 -8.65 18.21
CA ALA A 152 5.36 -7.61 19.07
C ALA A 152 5.11 -6.19 18.57
N ILE A 153 4.58 -6.04 17.36
CA ILE A 153 4.25 -4.76 16.73
C ILE A 153 2.86 -4.81 16.12
N ASP A 154 2.14 -3.72 16.18
CA ASP A 154 0.80 -3.60 15.58
C ASP A 154 0.48 -2.13 15.27
N PHE A 155 -0.66 -1.92 14.59
CA PHE A 155 -1.20 -0.59 14.36
C PHE A 155 -1.71 0.01 15.68
N SER A 156 -1.36 1.26 15.91
CA SER A 156 -1.89 2.06 17.01
C SER A 156 -2.51 3.35 16.51
N LEU A 157 -3.37 3.95 17.33
CA LEU A 157 -4.16 5.13 17.00
C LEU A 157 -5.13 4.89 15.81
N ARG A 158 -5.71 5.96 15.26
CA ARG A 158 -6.72 5.86 14.19
C ARG A 158 -6.66 7.04 13.23
N GLY A 159 -7.12 6.80 11.98
CA GLY A 159 -7.21 7.83 10.95
C GLY A 159 -5.85 8.39 10.58
N ILE A 160 -5.74 9.69 10.49
CA ILE A 160 -4.48 10.38 10.09
C ILE A 160 -3.36 10.26 11.13
N HIS A 161 -3.68 9.83 12.35
CA HIS A 161 -2.71 9.61 13.42
C HIS A 161 -2.30 8.14 13.55
N SER A 162 -2.80 7.26 12.67
CA SER A 162 -2.41 5.85 12.70
C SER A 162 -0.90 5.70 12.56
N THR A 163 -0.33 4.82 13.36
CA THR A 163 1.10 4.54 13.35
C THR A 163 1.35 3.08 13.69
N ILE A 164 2.59 2.64 13.60
CA ILE A 164 3.02 1.31 14.04
C ILE A 164 3.72 1.47 15.38
N SER A 165 3.29 0.69 16.36
CA SER A 165 3.85 0.69 17.71
C SER A 165 4.29 -0.70 18.15
N THR A 166 5.19 -0.73 19.13
CA THR A 166 5.63 -1.95 19.85
C THR A 166 4.85 -2.07 21.15
N PHE A 167 4.68 -3.30 21.63
CA PHE A 167 4.06 -3.64 22.93
C PHE A 167 5.08 -4.23 23.86
#